data_9d541e95d438c7f8564476b15dad2e2b
#
_entry.id   9d541e95d438c7f8564476b15dad2e2b
#
_cell.length_a   1.000
_cell.length_b   1.000
_cell.length_c   1.000
_cell.angle_alpha   90.00
_cell.angle_beta   90.00
_cell.angle_gamma   90.00
#
_symmetry.space_group_name_H-M   'P 1'
#
loop_
_entity.id
_entity.type
_entity.pdbx_description
1 polymer ?
#
loop_
_entity_poly.entity_id
_entity_poly.type
_entity_poly.pdbx_seq_one_letter_code
_entity_poly.pdbx_strand_id
1 'polypeptide(L)'
;MNIQKTGLTLRDPRATPGFTLFAPLAADDVYLLDMDGKAVHQWHIPHRTGNKLELLPNGNLLSAQKADDAEPHHREEQRLIGEYDWQGRRVWQIPARAQHHDFCRLPNGNTAYLGFERFTEASKARLRGGVPGSEMPDGGVLGDTIHEVAPDGRVVWEWHAQDLEIENYPLNMVGHREEFAHCNACCPLPNGDVMLSFRKISTIMIIDRSTGKPRWEKRDDAWGMQHDCEMLPNGNILFGYGGKPTGVREITS
;
A
#
# COMPACT_ATOMS: atom_id res chain seq x y z
N MET A 1 9.69 -22.58 -29.38
CA MET A 1 9.48 -22.01 -28.04
C MET A 1 10.33 -20.76 -27.91
N ASN A 2 9.71 -19.61 -27.75
CA ASN A 2 10.48 -18.40 -27.39
C ASN A 2 10.88 -18.54 -25.93
N ILE A 3 12.14 -18.82 -25.67
CA ILE A 3 12.71 -18.80 -24.32
C ILE A 3 12.74 -17.33 -23.92
N GLN A 4 11.83 -16.93 -23.04
CA GLN A 4 11.86 -15.59 -22.47
C GLN A 4 13.14 -15.45 -21.64
N LYS A 5 13.98 -14.44 -21.96
CA LYS A 5 15.17 -14.18 -21.14
C LYS A 5 14.73 -13.83 -19.71
N THR A 6 15.34 -14.50 -18.74
CA THR A 6 15.13 -14.22 -17.32
C THR A 6 16.36 -13.49 -16.75
N GLY A 7 16.19 -12.84 -15.60
CA GLY A 7 17.24 -12.02 -14.98
C GLY A 7 17.36 -10.64 -15.61
N LEU A 8 18.54 -10.04 -15.56
CA LEU A 8 18.78 -8.71 -16.13
C LEU A 8 18.71 -8.76 -17.66
N THR A 9 17.68 -8.17 -18.23
CA THR A 9 17.44 -8.17 -19.69
C THR A 9 17.85 -6.87 -20.37
N LEU A 10 17.91 -5.77 -19.60
CA LEU A 10 18.33 -4.45 -20.07
C LEU A 10 19.18 -3.77 -18.99
N ARG A 11 20.30 -3.18 -19.40
CA ARG A 11 21.13 -2.33 -18.56
C ARG A 11 21.25 -0.95 -19.21
N ASP A 12 20.74 0.08 -18.54
CA ASP A 12 20.87 1.47 -18.98
C ASP A 12 21.91 2.18 -18.10
N PRO A 13 22.95 2.83 -18.65
CA PRO A 13 23.95 3.54 -17.87
C PRO A 13 23.39 4.75 -17.08
N ARG A 14 22.17 5.19 -17.40
CA ARG A 14 21.47 6.25 -16.66
C ARG A 14 20.72 5.73 -15.44
N ALA A 15 20.64 4.39 -15.25
CA ALA A 15 19.96 3.82 -14.08
C ALA A 15 20.66 4.26 -12.78
N THR A 16 19.89 4.67 -11.80
CA THR A 16 20.41 5.05 -10.48
C THR A 16 21.12 3.86 -9.84
N PRO A 17 22.38 3.99 -9.39
CA PRO A 17 23.06 2.93 -8.68
C PRO A 17 22.37 2.57 -7.37
N GLY A 18 22.35 1.27 -7.03
CA GLY A 18 21.73 0.81 -5.78
C GLY A 18 21.42 -0.66 -5.80
N PHE A 19 20.51 -1.05 -4.92
CA PHE A 19 20.03 -2.42 -4.79
C PHE A 19 18.50 -2.45 -4.96
N THR A 20 18.00 -3.59 -5.42
CA THR A 20 16.56 -3.84 -5.51
C THR A 20 16.17 -4.88 -4.47
N LEU A 21 15.31 -4.48 -3.53
CA LEU A 21 14.65 -5.42 -2.62
C LEU A 21 13.50 -6.10 -3.37
N PHE A 22 13.50 -7.44 -3.37
CA PHE A 22 12.56 -8.22 -4.18
C PHE A 22 12.10 -9.48 -3.44
N ALA A 23 10.81 -9.76 -3.50
CA ALA A 23 10.27 -11.07 -3.15
C ALA A 23 9.30 -11.55 -4.24
N PRO A 24 9.32 -12.84 -4.61
CA PRO A 24 8.22 -13.42 -5.36
C PRO A 24 6.92 -13.30 -4.56
N LEU A 25 5.82 -13.05 -5.24
CA LEU A 25 4.53 -12.88 -4.58
C LEU A 25 4.19 -14.08 -3.68
N ALA A 26 3.89 -13.81 -2.42
CA ALA A 26 3.57 -14.81 -1.41
C ALA A 26 4.66 -15.89 -1.21
N ALA A 27 5.93 -15.52 -1.39
CA ALA A 27 7.06 -16.35 -1.01
C ALA A 27 7.51 -16.04 0.44
N ASP A 28 8.33 -16.91 0.98
CA ASP A 28 9.01 -16.76 2.26
C ASP A 28 10.50 -16.35 2.10
N ASP A 29 10.97 -16.32 0.86
CA ASP A 29 12.28 -15.82 0.49
C ASP A 29 12.21 -14.38 -0.01
N VAL A 30 13.11 -13.53 0.51
CA VAL A 30 13.29 -12.13 0.11
C VAL A 30 14.73 -11.93 -0.33
N TYR A 31 14.94 -11.24 -1.43
CA TYR A 31 16.25 -11.06 -2.05
C TYR A 31 16.64 -9.59 -2.11
N LEU A 32 17.92 -9.31 -1.91
CA LEU A 32 18.54 -8.04 -2.26
C LEU A 32 19.39 -8.25 -3.52
N LEU A 33 19.00 -7.61 -4.62
CA LEU A 33 19.65 -7.74 -5.91
C LEU A 33 20.55 -6.54 -6.18
N ASP A 34 21.73 -6.77 -6.75
CA ASP A 34 22.60 -5.72 -7.25
C ASP A 34 22.18 -5.24 -8.66
N MET A 35 22.93 -4.28 -9.21
CA MET A 35 22.69 -3.71 -10.54
C MET A 35 22.92 -4.71 -11.70
N ASP A 36 23.51 -5.85 -11.43
CA ASP A 36 23.71 -6.95 -12.41
C ASP A 36 22.61 -8.02 -12.26
N GLY A 37 21.63 -7.81 -11.35
CA GLY A 37 20.54 -8.74 -11.10
C GLY A 37 20.96 -9.96 -10.28
N LYS A 38 22.13 -9.90 -9.64
CA LYS A 38 22.64 -10.96 -8.78
C LYS A 38 22.13 -10.76 -7.36
N ALA A 39 21.64 -11.82 -6.71
CA ALA A 39 21.30 -11.79 -5.30
C ALA A 39 22.60 -11.67 -4.47
N VAL A 40 22.71 -10.53 -3.77
CA VAL A 40 23.83 -10.25 -2.85
C VAL A 40 23.48 -10.59 -1.42
N HIS A 41 22.19 -10.69 -1.12
CA HIS A 41 21.68 -11.17 0.17
C HIS A 41 20.32 -11.85 -0.02
N GLN A 42 19.97 -12.76 0.90
CA GLN A 42 18.70 -13.45 0.96
C GLN A 42 18.26 -13.60 2.41
N TRP A 43 17.02 -13.22 2.69
CA TRP A 43 16.32 -13.59 3.92
C TRP A 43 15.39 -14.76 3.65
N HIS A 44 15.35 -15.71 4.58
CA HIS A 44 14.27 -16.69 4.68
C HIS A 44 13.47 -16.34 5.94
N ILE A 45 12.22 -15.90 5.76
CA ILE A 45 11.36 -15.50 6.86
C ILE A 45 10.29 -16.56 7.14
N PRO A 46 9.78 -16.69 8.38
CA PRO A 46 8.95 -17.82 8.78
C PRO A 46 7.49 -17.74 8.31
N HIS A 47 7.22 -17.01 7.25
CA HIS A 47 5.86 -16.83 6.68
C HIS A 47 5.93 -16.28 5.26
N ARG A 48 4.85 -16.43 4.51
CA ARG A 48 4.71 -15.80 3.19
C ARG A 48 4.61 -14.28 3.33
N THR A 49 5.33 -13.57 2.45
CA THR A 49 5.32 -12.11 2.40
C THR A 49 3.97 -11.58 1.94
N GLY A 50 3.59 -10.42 2.48
CA GLY A 50 2.49 -9.60 1.97
C GLY A 50 2.90 -8.79 0.74
N ASN A 51 2.19 -7.70 0.52
CA ASN A 51 2.34 -6.89 -0.70
C ASN A 51 3.54 -5.94 -0.65
N LYS A 52 4.06 -5.61 0.54
CA LYS A 52 5.17 -4.67 0.71
C LYS A 52 6.30 -5.23 1.55
N LEU A 53 7.49 -4.78 1.23
CA LEU A 53 8.73 -4.97 1.97
C LEU A 53 9.42 -3.61 2.14
N GLU A 54 10.13 -3.43 3.26
CA GLU A 54 10.92 -2.24 3.50
C GLU A 54 12.29 -2.64 4.08
N LEU A 55 13.37 -2.15 3.47
CA LEU A 55 14.71 -2.27 4.04
C LEU A 55 14.98 -1.06 4.92
N LEU A 56 15.10 -1.29 6.21
CA LEU A 56 15.33 -0.23 7.18
C LEU A 56 16.79 0.27 7.15
N PRO A 57 17.06 1.50 7.59
CA PRO A 57 18.42 2.07 7.61
C PRO A 57 19.43 1.27 8.44
N ASN A 58 18.97 0.48 9.41
CA ASN A 58 19.80 -0.41 10.21
C ASN A 58 20.12 -1.75 9.52
N GLY A 59 19.62 -1.96 8.28
CA GLY A 59 19.78 -3.18 7.51
C GLY A 59 18.76 -4.27 7.82
N ASN A 60 17.81 -4.04 8.72
CA ASN A 60 16.74 -4.98 8.99
C ASN A 60 15.66 -4.91 7.90
N LEU A 61 15.00 -6.04 7.67
CA LEU A 61 13.86 -6.18 6.77
C LEU A 61 12.55 -5.99 7.55
N LEU A 62 11.69 -5.09 7.10
CA LEU A 62 10.31 -5.01 7.57
C LEU A 62 9.39 -5.71 6.53
N SER A 63 8.54 -6.60 6.99
CA SER A 63 7.65 -7.40 6.15
C SER A 63 6.30 -7.64 6.84
N ALA A 64 5.24 -7.60 6.07
CA ALA A 64 3.94 -8.05 6.56
C ALA A 64 3.73 -9.55 6.24
N GLN A 65 3.03 -10.25 7.13
CA GLN A 65 2.67 -11.65 6.95
C GLN A 65 1.34 -11.75 6.20
N LYS A 66 1.34 -12.44 5.06
CA LYS A 66 0.11 -12.74 4.33
C LYS A 66 -0.80 -13.65 5.16
N ALA A 67 -2.09 -13.35 5.20
CA ALA A 67 -3.09 -14.22 5.81
C ALA A 67 -3.39 -15.40 4.87
N ASP A 68 -3.15 -16.62 5.32
CA ASP A 68 -3.40 -17.83 4.53
C ASP A 68 -4.87 -18.26 4.57
N ASP A 69 -5.60 -17.78 5.56
CA ASP A 69 -7.00 -18.07 5.87
C ASP A 69 -7.92 -16.85 5.67
N ALA A 70 -7.46 -15.85 4.91
CA ALA A 70 -8.28 -14.68 4.59
C ALA A 70 -9.53 -15.09 3.81
N GLU A 71 -10.67 -14.50 4.18
CA GLU A 71 -11.91 -14.64 3.42
C GLU A 71 -11.71 -14.23 1.96
N PRO A 72 -12.48 -14.80 1.01
CA PRO A 72 -12.32 -14.52 -0.41
C PRO A 72 -12.34 -13.04 -0.78
N HIS A 73 -13.07 -12.22 -0.03
CA HIS A 73 -13.15 -10.76 -0.21
C HIS A 73 -12.00 -10.00 0.48
N HIS A 74 -11.22 -10.68 1.34
CA HIS A 74 -10.09 -10.15 2.07
C HIS A 74 -8.76 -10.77 1.59
N ARG A 75 -8.65 -11.13 0.31
CA ARG A 75 -7.48 -11.82 -0.25
C ARG A 75 -6.15 -11.11 -0.02
N GLU A 76 -6.21 -9.80 0.18
CA GLU A 76 -5.04 -8.96 0.42
C GLU A 76 -4.79 -8.73 1.91
N GLU A 77 -5.63 -9.27 2.78
CA GLU A 77 -5.49 -9.17 4.24
C GLU A 77 -4.18 -9.79 4.71
N GLN A 78 -3.56 -9.09 5.63
CA GLN A 78 -2.34 -9.50 6.30
C GLN A 78 -2.58 -9.41 7.81
N ARG A 79 -1.76 -10.10 8.60
CA ARG A 79 -2.07 -10.28 10.02
C ARG A 79 -1.05 -9.73 10.97
N LEU A 80 0.15 -9.48 10.46
CA LEU A 80 1.29 -9.13 11.28
C LEU A 80 2.26 -8.31 10.45
N ILE A 81 2.90 -7.30 11.08
CA ILE A 81 4.09 -6.64 10.54
C ILE A 81 5.25 -7.02 11.46
N GLY A 82 6.30 -7.60 10.87
CA GLY A 82 7.49 -8.07 11.57
C GLY A 82 8.77 -7.44 11.05
N GLU A 83 9.71 -7.20 11.95
CA GLU A 83 11.07 -6.76 11.64
C GLU A 83 12.03 -7.95 11.83
N TYR A 84 12.89 -8.19 10.83
CA TYR A 84 13.83 -9.30 10.75
C TYR A 84 15.24 -8.75 10.60
N ASP A 85 16.18 -9.27 11.41
CA ASP A 85 17.58 -8.89 11.27
C ASP A 85 18.21 -9.45 9.98
N TRP A 86 19.47 -9.12 9.75
CA TRP A 86 20.21 -9.57 8.57
C TRP A 86 20.28 -11.12 8.44
N GLN A 87 20.12 -11.86 9.52
CA GLN A 87 20.09 -13.32 9.55
C GLN A 87 18.68 -13.91 9.43
N GLY A 88 17.64 -13.09 9.20
CA GLY A 88 16.25 -13.53 9.09
C GLY A 88 15.57 -13.83 10.44
N ARG A 89 16.21 -13.50 11.56
CA ARG A 89 15.61 -13.69 12.89
C ARG A 89 14.65 -12.53 13.17
N ARG A 90 13.43 -12.85 13.59
CA ARG A 90 12.46 -11.82 13.97
C ARG A 90 12.88 -11.13 15.27
N VAL A 91 13.10 -9.82 15.20
CA VAL A 91 13.53 -8.99 16.33
C VAL A 91 12.40 -8.12 16.89
N TRP A 92 11.34 -7.91 16.12
CA TRP A 92 10.17 -7.15 16.53
C TRP A 92 8.94 -7.57 15.72
N GLN A 93 7.73 -7.35 16.27
CA GLN A 93 6.46 -7.52 15.55
C GLN A 93 5.32 -6.79 16.23
N ILE A 94 4.30 -6.48 15.43
CA ILE A 94 2.97 -6.07 15.91
C ILE A 94 1.88 -6.88 15.20
N PRO A 95 0.75 -7.17 15.86
CA PRO A 95 -0.43 -7.61 15.16
C PRO A 95 -0.95 -6.46 14.29
N ALA A 96 -1.31 -6.76 13.06
CA ALA A 96 -1.85 -5.82 12.09
C ALA A 96 -3.03 -6.49 11.38
N ARG A 97 -4.11 -6.72 12.11
CA ARG A 97 -5.33 -7.34 11.57
C ARG A 97 -5.93 -6.46 10.49
N ALA A 98 -6.43 -7.10 9.44
CA ALA A 98 -7.00 -6.44 8.27
C ALA A 98 -6.04 -5.47 7.56
N GLN A 99 -4.72 -5.54 7.84
CA GLN A 99 -3.73 -4.79 7.10
C GLN A 99 -3.74 -5.25 5.63
N HIS A 100 -3.58 -4.30 4.71
CA HIS A 100 -3.47 -4.58 3.29
C HIS A 100 -2.48 -3.62 2.64
N HIS A 101 -1.99 -3.95 1.46
CA HIS A 101 -1.11 -3.18 0.58
C HIS A 101 0.11 -2.60 1.29
N ASP A 102 -0.01 -1.49 2.00
CA ASP A 102 1.10 -0.63 2.35
C ASP A 102 1.30 -0.45 3.86
N PHE A 103 2.55 -0.27 4.25
CA PHE A 103 2.99 0.12 5.58
C PHE A 103 4.34 0.81 5.48
N CYS A 104 4.74 1.54 6.51
CA CYS A 104 6.08 2.13 6.59
C CYS A 104 6.51 2.36 8.03
N ARG A 105 7.83 2.29 8.28
CA ARG A 105 8.44 2.73 9.54
C ARG A 105 8.64 4.24 9.52
N LEU A 106 8.08 4.93 10.52
CA LEU A 106 8.21 6.37 10.67
C LEU A 106 9.53 6.75 11.37
N PRO A 107 10.03 7.98 11.15
CA PRO A 107 11.27 8.45 11.83
C PRO A 107 11.21 8.43 13.37
N ASN A 108 10.01 8.54 13.95
CA ASN A 108 9.79 8.46 15.40
C ASN A 108 9.77 7.01 15.94
N GLY A 109 9.98 6.01 15.09
CA GLY A 109 9.96 4.59 15.44
C GLY A 109 8.57 3.93 15.39
N ASN A 110 7.51 4.71 15.20
CA ASN A 110 6.17 4.16 14.98
C ASN A 110 6.07 3.48 13.60
N THR A 111 5.04 2.67 13.41
CA THR A 111 4.72 2.05 12.12
C THR A 111 3.34 2.51 11.66
N ALA A 112 3.24 3.09 10.47
CA ALA A 112 1.97 3.38 9.84
C ALA A 112 1.59 2.24 8.88
N TYR A 113 0.31 1.87 8.81
CA TYR A 113 -0.17 0.87 7.86
C TYR A 113 -1.62 1.12 7.43
N LEU A 114 -1.95 0.65 6.24
CA LEU A 114 -3.32 0.59 5.73
C LEU A 114 -4.05 -0.62 6.29
N GLY A 115 -5.30 -0.45 6.64
CA GLY A 115 -6.19 -1.51 7.09
C GLY A 115 -7.59 -1.39 6.50
N PHE A 116 -8.40 -2.43 6.72
CA PHE A 116 -9.82 -2.44 6.37
C PHE A 116 -10.70 -2.34 7.61
N GLU A 117 -11.84 -1.68 7.45
CA GLU A 117 -12.96 -1.75 8.37
C GLU A 117 -14.27 -1.98 7.60
N ARG A 118 -15.30 -2.49 8.29
CA ARG A 118 -16.64 -2.52 7.70
C ARG A 118 -17.31 -1.15 7.83
N PHE A 119 -17.85 -0.68 6.72
CA PHE A 119 -18.67 0.53 6.72
C PHE A 119 -19.95 0.34 7.54
N THR A 120 -20.35 1.40 8.24
CA THR A 120 -21.68 1.51 8.82
C THR A 120 -22.76 1.54 7.73
N GLU A 121 -24.01 1.21 8.08
CA GLU A 121 -25.14 1.32 7.13
C GLU A 121 -25.30 2.75 6.60
N ALA A 122 -25.04 3.74 7.44
CA ALA A 122 -25.09 5.15 7.06
C ALA A 122 -24.01 5.48 6.02
N SER A 123 -22.78 4.98 6.20
CA SER A 123 -21.68 5.18 5.25
C SER A 123 -21.93 4.46 3.92
N LYS A 124 -22.44 3.23 3.96
CA LYS A 124 -22.85 2.47 2.77
C LYS A 124 -23.89 3.20 1.93
N ALA A 125 -24.89 3.80 2.57
CA ALA A 125 -25.95 4.53 1.88
C ALA A 125 -25.44 5.74 1.08
N ARG A 126 -24.26 6.26 1.43
CA ARG A 126 -23.61 7.38 0.76
C ARG A 126 -22.78 6.95 -0.46
N LEU A 127 -22.47 5.62 -0.60
CA LEU A 127 -21.65 5.10 -1.69
C LEU A 127 -22.32 5.37 -3.05
N ARG A 128 -21.53 5.87 -4.01
CA ARG A 128 -21.96 6.17 -5.38
C ARG A 128 -21.05 5.48 -6.39
N GLY A 129 -21.56 5.29 -7.60
CA GLY A 129 -20.80 4.69 -8.70
C GLY A 129 -20.54 3.20 -8.52
N GLY A 130 -19.51 2.69 -9.20
CA GLY A 130 -19.12 1.28 -9.19
C GLY A 130 -20.03 0.35 -9.96
N VAL A 131 -19.71 -0.95 -9.93
CA VAL A 131 -20.48 -2.01 -10.61
C VAL A 131 -21.66 -2.42 -9.73
N PRO A 132 -22.92 -2.21 -10.13
CA PRO A 132 -24.08 -2.63 -9.34
C PRO A 132 -24.10 -4.15 -9.14
N GLY A 133 -24.46 -4.58 -7.93
CA GLY A 133 -24.54 -6.00 -7.56
C GLY A 133 -23.18 -6.66 -7.28
N SER A 134 -22.13 -5.86 -7.15
CA SER A 134 -20.79 -6.33 -6.78
C SER A 134 -20.43 -6.07 -5.30
N GLU A 135 -21.43 -5.81 -4.48
CA GLU A 135 -21.29 -5.74 -3.01
C GLU A 135 -20.90 -7.12 -2.46
N MET A 136 -20.39 -7.17 -1.23
CA MET A 136 -20.13 -8.45 -0.54
C MET A 136 -21.43 -9.29 -0.46
N PRO A 137 -21.33 -10.64 -0.38
CA PRO A 137 -22.51 -11.52 -0.35
C PRO A 137 -23.52 -11.20 0.76
N ASP A 138 -23.04 -10.63 1.86
CA ASP A 138 -23.88 -10.18 2.99
C ASP A 138 -24.31 -8.70 2.84
N GLY A 139 -24.04 -8.07 1.70
CA GLY A 139 -24.31 -6.66 1.44
C GLY A 139 -23.35 -5.71 2.16
N GLY A 140 -22.28 -6.21 2.76
CA GLY A 140 -21.25 -5.40 3.40
C GLY A 140 -20.42 -4.60 2.39
N VAL A 141 -19.75 -3.57 2.89
CA VAL A 141 -18.74 -2.79 2.18
C VAL A 141 -17.56 -2.58 3.12
N LEU A 142 -16.35 -2.79 2.63
CA LEU A 142 -15.13 -2.45 3.33
C LEU A 142 -14.72 -1.00 3.02
N GLY A 143 -14.13 -0.34 3.98
CA GLY A 143 -13.47 0.95 3.80
C GLY A 143 -12.04 0.90 4.27
N ASP A 144 -11.23 1.77 3.71
CA ASP A 144 -9.83 1.90 4.09
C ASP A 144 -9.67 2.61 5.43
N THR A 145 -8.70 2.18 6.21
CA THR A 145 -8.22 2.85 7.42
C THR A 145 -6.73 3.04 7.38
N ILE A 146 -6.22 4.00 8.16
CA ILE A 146 -4.80 4.12 8.46
C ILE A 146 -4.64 3.99 9.97
N HIS A 147 -3.67 3.20 10.38
CA HIS A 147 -3.27 3.09 11.77
C HIS A 147 -1.81 3.50 11.91
N GLU A 148 -1.49 4.38 12.84
CA GLU A 148 -0.15 4.58 13.32
C GLU A 148 -0.03 3.92 14.69
N VAL A 149 0.93 3.02 14.83
CA VAL A 149 1.16 2.26 16.06
C VAL A 149 2.55 2.52 16.61
N ALA A 150 2.64 2.67 17.91
CA ALA A 150 3.91 2.74 18.63
C ALA A 150 4.62 1.37 18.61
N PRO A 151 5.94 1.30 18.91
CA PRO A 151 6.68 0.04 18.95
C PRO A 151 6.11 -1.03 19.90
N ASP A 152 5.35 -0.64 20.89
CA ASP A 152 4.65 -1.54 21.82
C ASP A 152 3.29 -2.06 21.28
N GLY A 153 2.90 -1.66 20.07
CA GLY A 153 1.65 -2.04 19.42
C GLY A 153 0.44 -1.17 19.78
N ARG A 154 0.62 -0.14 20.60
CA ARG A 154 -0.47 0.80 20.95
C ARG A 154 -0.75 1.74 19.78
N VAL A 155 -2.01 1.81 19.34
CA VAL A 155 -2.46 2.76 18.33
C VAL A 155 -2.35 4.18 18.89
N VAL A 156 -1.68 5.06 18.16
CA VAL A 156 -1.45 6.47 18.52
C VAL A 156 -2.18 7.45 17.62
N TRP A 157 -2.60 7.00 16.44
CA TRP A 157 -3.42 7.78 15.52
C TRP A 157 -4.14 6.84 14.55
N GLU A 158 -5.37 7.21 14.20
CA GLU A 158 -6.19 6.50 13.23
C GLU A 158 -6.88 7.49 12.30
N TRP A 159 -7.16 7.03 11.08
CA TRP A 159 -7.98 7.72 10.10
C TRP A 159 -8.89 6.70 9.41
N HIS A 160 -10.10 7.12 9.05
CA HIS A 160 -11.12 6.24 8.49
C HIS A 160 -11.70 6.84 7.22
N ALA A 161 -11.71 6.10 6.12
CA ALA A 161 -12.29 6.54 4.85
C ALA A 161 -13.80 6.81 4.95
N GLN A 162 -14.50 6.21 5.92
CA GLN A 162 -15.91 6.47 6.15
C GLN A 162 -16.20 7.88 6.67
N ASP A 163 -15.19 8.61 7.17
CA ASP A 163 -15.31 10.01 7.65
C ASP A 163 -15.20 11.02 6.51
N LEU A 164 -14.85 10.57 5.30
CA LEU A 164 -14.95 11.41 4.09
C LEU A 164 -16.40 11.71 3.73
N GLU A 165 -16.58 12.72 2.91
CA GLU A 165 -17.85 12.97 2.19
C GLU A 165 -17.95 11.98 1.01
N ILE A 166 -18.18 10.68 1.33
CA ILE A 166 -18.13 9.53 0.41
C ILE A 166 -18.89 9.79 -0.88
N GLU A 167 -20.05 10.48 -0.81
CA GLU A 167 -20.91 10.82 -1.94
C GLU A 167 -20.22 11.70 -2.99
N ASN A 168 -19.15 12.42 -2.62
CA ASN A 168 -18.36 13.25 -3.52
C ASN A 168 -17.30 12.44 -4.29
N TYR A 169 -17.06 11.19 -3.89
CA TYR A 169 -16.04 10.30 -4.46
C TYR A 169 -16.66 9.04 -5.09
N PRO A 170 -17.41 9.16 -6.19
CA PRO A 170 -18.02 8.00 -6.81
C PRO A 170 -16.95 7.02 -7.30
N LEU A 171 -17.17 5.71 -7.02
CA LEU A 171 -16.34 4.64 -7.57
C LEU A 171 -16.32 4.73 -9.09
N ASN A 172 -15.16 4.44 -9.71
CA ASN A 172 -15.05 4.37 -11.16
C ASN A 172 -15.91 3.21 -11.73
N MET A 173 -16.13 3.21 -13.05
CA MET A 173 -17.05 2.30 -13.70
C MET A 173 -16.70 0.80 -13.60
N VAL A 174 -15.45 0.48 -13.25
CA VAL A 174 -14.98 -0.90 -13.08
C VAL A 174 -14.74 -1.25 -11.61
N GLY A 175 -14.94 -0.31 -10.70
CA GLY A 175 -14.79 -0.52 -9.26
C GLY A 175 -15.91 -1.38 -8.70
N HIS A 176 -15.57 -2.52 -8.09
CA HIS A 176 -16.53 -3.33 -7.34
C HIS A 176 -16.91 -2.64 -6.05
N ARG A 177 -18.18 -2.74 -5.68
CA ARG A 177 -18.80 -2.06 -4.52
C ARG A 177 -18.58 -2.80 -3.19
N GLU A 178 -17.86 -3.91 -3.20
CA GLU A 178 -17.45 -4.65 -2.00
C GLU A 178 -16.53 -3.83 -1.09
N GLU A 179 -15.86 -2.82 -1.64
CA GLU A 179 -14.98 -1.91 -0.89
C GLU A 179 -14.97 -0.49 -1.48
N PHE A 180 -14.74 0.48 -0.62
CA PHE A 180 -14.49 1.89 -0.92
C PHE A 180 -13.14 2.28 -0.29
N ALA A 181 -12.23 2.93 -0.89
CA ALA A 181 -11.98 3.32 -2.26
C ALA A 181 -10.77 2.56 -2.82
N HIS A 182 -10.33 1.51 -2.12
CA HIS A 182 -9.18 0.67 -2.40
C HIS A 182 -7.87 1.48 -2.35
N CYS A 183 -7.50 1.90 -1.15
CA CYS A 183 -6.23 2.57 -0.91
C CYS A 183 -5.07 1.60 -1.10
N ASN A 184 -4.09 1.95 -1.91
CA ASN A 184 -2.97 1.06 -2.23
C ASN A 184 -1.59 1.66 -1.93
N ALA A 185 -1.55 2.90 -1.45
CA ALA A 185 -0.32 3.52 -0.97
C ALA A 185 -0.61 4.50 0.17
N CYS A 186 0.30 4.54 1.14
CA CYS A 186 0.28 5.39 2.30
C CYS A 186 1.69 6.01 2.47
N CYS A 187 1.85 7.27 2.10
CA CYS A 187 3.11 8.00 2.19
C CYS A 187 3.01 9.09 3.25
N PRO A 188 3.54 8.87 4.47
CA PRO A 188 3.63 9.92 5.49
C PRO A 188 4.53 11.06 5.02
N LEU A 189 4.09 12.28 5.27
CA LEU A 189 4.80 13.49 4.88
C LEU A 189 5.58 14.11 6.06
N PRO A 190 6.63 14.88 5.80
CA PRO A 190 7.46 15.45 6.87
C PRO A 190 6.71 16.36 7.85
N ASN A 191 5.61 16.97 7.43
CA ASN A 191 4.74 17.80 8.28
C ASN A 191 3.73 17.00 9.12
N GLY A 192 3.75 15.67 9.01
CA GLY A 192 2.86 14.75 9.71
C GLY A 192 1.57 14.41 8.95
N ASP A 193 1.25 15.08 7.85
CA ASP A 193 0.14 14.69 6.98
C ASP A 193 0.43 13.35 6.30
N VAL A 194 -0.59 12.77 5.67
CA VAL A 194 -0.46 11.48 4.98
C VAL A 194 -1.00 11.59 3.56
N MET A 195 -0.19 11.23 2.57
CA MET A 195 -0.63 11.13 1.19
C MET A 195 -1.09 9.70 0.90
N LEU A 196 -2.26 9.57 0.26
CA LEU A 196 -2.96 8.32 -0.02
C LEU A 196 -3.26 8.20 -1.51
N SER A 197 -3.17 6.99 -2.04
CA SER A 197 -3.57 6.66 -3.40
C SER A 197 -4.81 5.76 -3.39
N PHE A 198 -5.94 6.26 -3.88
CA PHE A 198 -7.22 5.56 -3.92
C PHE A 198 -7.54 5.09 -5.33
N ARG A 199 -7.36 3.82 -5.59
CA ARG A 199 -7.47 3.18 -6.91
C ARG A 199 -8.87 3.26 -7.52
N LYS A 200 -9.91 2.91 -6.73
CA LYS A 200 -11.29 2.79 -7.24
C LYS A 200 -12.00 4.13 -7.43
N ILE A 201 -11.41 5.22 -6.95
CA ILE A 201 -11.91 6.57 -7.16
C ILE A 201 -10.93 7.44 -7.96
N SER A 202 -9.85 6.84 -8.51
CA SER A 202 -8.86 7.50 -9.36
C SER A 202 -8.29 8.78 -8.74
N THR A 203 -8.04 8.78 -7.42
CA THR A 203 -7.69 9.98 -6.64
C THR A 203 -6.41 9.76 -5.84
N ILE A 204 -5.52 10.74 -5.85
CA ILE A 204 -4.45 10.90 -4.86
C ILE A 204 -4.86 12.05 -3.94
N MET A 205 -4.69 11.87 -2.63
CA MET A 205 -5.20 12.78 -1.61
C MET A 205 -4.17 12.98 -0.51
N ILE A 206 -4.02 14.21 -0.01
CA ILE A 206 -3.23 14.48 1.20
C ILE A 206 -4.21 14.78 2.33
N ILE A 207 -4.17 13.97 3.36
CA ILE A 207 -5.00 14.11 4.56
C ILE A 207 -4.23 14.92 5.59
N ASP A 208 -4.83 16.01 6.05
CA ASP A 208 -4.36 16.78 7.20
C ASP A 208 -4.52 15.92 8.46
N ARG A 209 -3.40 15.61 9.10
CA ARG A 209 -3.37 14.72 10.27
C ARG A 209 -4.20 15.25 11.44
N SER A 210 -4.28 16.56 11.61
CA SER A 210 -4.94 17.18 12.77
C SER A 210 -6.46 17.20 12.64
N THR A 211 -6.97 17.28 11.40
CA THR A 211 -8.40 17.38 11.12
C THR A 211 -9.01 16.11 10.53
N GLY A 212 -8.18 15.21 10.00
CA GLY A 212 -8.63 14.04 9.24
C GLY A 212 -9.22 14.36 7.87
N LYS A 213 -9.15 15.63 7.42
CA LYS A 213 -9.77 16.09 6.17
C LYS A 213 -8.77 16.22 5.04
N PRO A 214 -9.22 16.06 3.78
CA PRO A 214 -8.39 16.35 2.62
C PRO A 214 -7.92 17.82 2.64
N ARG A 215 -6.59 18.02 2.54
CA ARG A 215 -5.96 19.33 2.34
C ARG A 215 -5.70 19.60 0.86
N TRP A 216 -5.39 18.56 0.13
CA TRP A 216 -5.13 18.56 -1.30
C TRP A 216 -5.62 17.24 -1.89
N GLU A 217 -6.14 17.33 -3.10
CA GLU A 217 -6.55 16.14 -3.85
C GLU A 217 -6.46 16.37 -5.34
N LYS A 218 -6.21 15.31 -6.08
CA LYS A 218 -6.27 15.31 -7.54
C LYS A 218 -6.88 14.01 -8.02
N ARG A 219 -7.91 14.14 -8.83
CA ARG A 219 -8.60 13.03 -9.49
C ARG A 219 -8.36 13.09 -10.99
N ASP A 220 -8.06 11.94 -11.58
CA ASP A 220 -8.00 11.78 -13.03
C ASP A 220 -8.30 10.34 -13.42
N ASP A 221 -9.46 10.10 -13.99
CA ASP A 221 -9.89 8.75 -14.41
C ASP A 221 -9.01 8.17 -15.53
N ALA A 222 -8.23 9.00 -16.23
CA ALA A 222 -7.25 8.55 -17.22
C ALA A 222 -6.02 7.87 -16.60
N TRP A 223 -5.80 7.96 -15.28
CA TRP A 223 -4.72 7.25 -14.61
C TRP A 223 -4.91 5.73 -14.61
N GLY A 224 -6.15 5.27 -14.81
CA GLY A 224 -6.42 3.84 -14.99
C GLY A 224 -5.99 3.00 -13.81
N MET A 225 -6.47 3.33 -12.60
CA MET A 225 -6.16 2.63 -11.35
C MET A 225 -4.69 2.80 -10.93
N GLN A 226 -4.28 4.02 -10.57
CA GLN A 226 -2.94 4.33 -10.09
C GLN A 226 -2.54 3.56 -8.84
N HIS A 227 -1.24 3.39 -8.64
CA HIS A 227 -0.64 2.68 -7.50
C HIS A 227 0.62 3.39 -7.03
N ASP A 228 0.97 3.15 -5.76
CA ASP A 228 2.27 3.41 -5.16
C ASP A 228 2.73 4.87 -5.33
N CYS A 229 1.98 5.80 -4.73
CA CYS A 229 2.33 7.22 -4.78
C CYS A 229 3.42 7.57 -3.77
N GLU A 230 4.39 8.37 -4.21
CA GLU A 230 5.50 8.86 -3.40
C GLU A 230 5.68 10.38 -3.59
N MET A 231 5.95 11.09 -2.50
CA MET A 231 6.32 12.50 -2.54
C MET A 231 7.82 12.65 -2.79
N LEU A 232 8.19 13.25 -3.91
CA LEU A 232 9.58 13.49 -4.25
C LEU A 232 10.17 14.69 -3.49
N PRO A 233 11.50 14.79 -3.36
CA PRO A 233 12.16 15.91 -2.68
C PRO A 233 11.87 17.29 -3.30
N ASN A 234 11.48 17.35 -4.57
CA ASN A 234 11.08 18.59 -5.26
C ASN A 234 9.62 18.97 -5.01
N GLY A 235 8.87 18.19 -4.22
CA GLY A 235 7.46 18.40 -3.93
C GLY A 235 6.50 17.80 -4.97
N ASN A 236 7.00 17.20 -6.04
CA ASN A 236 6.16 16.50 -7.02
C ASN A 236 5.76 15.11 -6.51
N ILE A 237 4.69 14.56 -7.07
CA ILE A 237 4.19 13.24 -6.73
C ILE A 237 4.49 12.29 -7.87
N LEU A 238 5.19 11.18 -7.55
CA LEU A 238 5.47 10.08 -8.45
C LEU A 238 4.50 8.94 -8.17
N PHE A 239 3.97 8.29 -9.22
CA PHE A 239 3.10 7.12 -9.07
C PHE A 239 3.08 6.26 -10.32
N GLY A 240 2.80 4.95 -10.14
CA GLY A 240 2.49 4.04 -11.23
C GLY A 240 1.06 4.24 -11.73
N TYR A 241 0.82 4.16 -13.03
CA TYR A 241 -0.54 4.23 -13.59
C TYR A 241 -0.80 3.10 -14.59
N GLY A 242 -2.04 2.60 -14.58
CA GLY A 242 -2.50 1.49 -15.42
C GLY A 242 -3.20 1.92 -16.71
N GLY A 243 -3.25 3.22 -17.01
CA GLY A 243 -3.78 3.75 -18.28
C GLY A 243 -2.96 3.28 -19.47
N LYS A 244 -3.40 3.61 -20.70
CA LYS A 244 -2.68 3.21 -21.93
C LYS A 244 -1.93 4.40 -22.51
N PRO A 245 -0.59 4.29 -22.66
CA PRO A 245 0.28 3.21 -22.17
C PRO A 245 0.42 3.20 -20.66
N THR A 246 0.66 2.03 -20.07
CA THR A 246 1.02 1.91 -18.65
C THR A 246 2.39 2.50 -18.40
N GLY A 247 2.65 3.00 -17.19
CA GLY A 247 3.96 3.59 -16.89
C GLY A 247 4.02 4.23 -15.51
N VAL A 248 5.01 5.09 -15.35
CA VAL A 248 5.20 5.94 -14.18
C VAL A 248 4.94 7.38 -14.59
N ARG A 249 4.28 8.14 -13.72
CA ARG A 249 3.96 9.55 -13.96
C ARG A 249 4.41 10.39 -12.77
N GLU A 250 4.90 11.58 -13.07
CA GLU A 250 5.18 12.64 -12.11
C GLU A 250 4.19 13.78 -12.33
N ILE A 251 3.62 14.30 -11.24
CA ILE A 251 2.72 15.45 -11.25
C ILE A 251 3.14 16.47 -10.19
N THR A 252 2.76 17.73 -10.38
CA THR A 252 2.89 18.77 -9.35
C THR A 252 1.79 18.61 -8.29
N SER A 253 2.18 18.73 -7.02
CA SER A 253 1.27 18.80 -5.88
C SER A 253 0.55 20.14 -5.80
#